data_7f8c23616f9d188267c4240e28f82dae
#
_entry.id   7f8c23616f9d188267c4240e28f82dae
#
_cell.length_a   1.000
_cell.length_b   1.000
_cell.length_c   1.000
_cell.angle_alpha   90.00
_cell.angle_beta   90.00
_cell.angle_gamma   90.00
#
_symmetry.space_group_name_H-M   'P 1'
#
loop_
_entity.id
_entity.type
_entity.pdbx_description
1 polymer ?
#
loop_
_entity_poly.entity_id
_entity_poly.type
_entity_poly.pdbx_seq_one_letter_code
_entity_poly.pdbx_strand_id
1 'polypeptide(L)'
;MAKLNRVTVLAPAKLNLALDVVGTLPNGYHDLDMTMQAITLYEKVVLARSSGLNLSLPGSPVAANDSNTAIKAAIAFFRYTGLLAGVDITIYKNVPVRAGMAGGSADAAAVLVGLNALYGAHLSMSELCALGAKIGADVPFALMGGTCRVQGVGDVMKALPPCPDCWFTVVMPDYGVSTPEAFAAYDQVGSSRHPDCEAQEAAIRAEDLAAVCAAAGNALEECSGAKDNEAIKAALCEHGALTALMTGSGAAVFGIFADETEARTAAAALKTRWPQVYVAQPDKGGARVTAPKWML
;
A
#
# COMPACT_ATOMS: atom_id res chain seq x y z
N MET A 1 7.51 -0.67 -32.95
CA MET A 1 6.80 0.22 -32.03
C MET A 1 7.63 1.49 -31.81
N ALA A 2 7.00 2.67 -31.75
CA ALA A 2 7.72 3.91 -31.45
C ALA A 2 8.38 3.81 -30.05
N LYS A 3 9.66 4.23 -29.93
CA LYS A 3 10.35 4.27 -28.64
C LYS A 3 9.66 5.30 -27.74
N LEU A 4 9.15 4.85 -26.59
CA LEU A 4 8.62 5.75 -25.56
C LEU A 4 9.79 6.56 -24.98
N ASN A 5 9.64 7.88 -24.90
CA ASN A 5 10.63 8.77 -24.25
C ASN A 5 10.23 9.07 -22.80
N ARG A 6 8.94 8.92 -22.48
CA ARG A 6 8.37 9.20 -21.17
C ARG A 6 7.16 8.31 -20.92
N VAL A 7 7.00 7.88 -19.68
CA VAL A 7 5.81 7.16 -19.20
C VAL A 7 5.34 7.73 -17.87
N THR A 8 4.06 7.62 -17.60
CA THR A 8 3.48 7.92 -16.27
C THR A 8 2.86 6.65 -15.73
N VAL A 9 3.14 6.35 -14.48
CA VAL A 9 2.62 5.18 -13.77
C VAL A 9 1.83 5.66 -12.56
N LEU A 10 0.67 5.05 -12.34
CA LEU A 10 -0.06 5.13 -11.07
C LEU A 10 0.15 3.83 -10.31
N ALA A 11 0.53 3.94 -9.05
CA ALA A 11 0.68 2.80 -8.15
C ALA A 11 -0.20 3.00 -6.92
N PRO A 12 -1.12 2.06 -6.63
CA PRO A 12 -2.07 2.20 -5.54
C PRO A 12 -1.39 2.06 -4.18
N ALA A 13 -1.92 2.76 -3.20
CA ALA A 13 -1.72 2.46 -1.79
C ALA A 13 -2.45 1.15 -1.42
N LYS A 14 -2.15 0.62 -0.24
CA LYS A 14 -2.85 -0.56 0.31
C LYS A 14 -3.43 -0.26 1.68
N LEU A 15 -4.44 -1.05 2.03
CA LEU A 15 -4.92 -1.23 3.40
C LEU A 15 -4.76 -2.71 3.80
N ASN A 16 -4.54 -2.97 5.09
CA ASN A 16 -4.71 -4.29 5.66
C ASN A 16 -6.14 -4.37 6.21
N LEU A 17 -7.01 -5.14 5.56
CA LEU A 17 -8.38 -5.41 6.07
C LEU A 17 -8.33 -6.34 7.28
N ALA A 18 -7.34 -7.23 7.32
CA ALA A 18 -6.93 -7.98 8.48
C ALA A 18 -5.39 -8.06 8.51
N LEU A 19 -4.80 -8.04 9.70
CA LEU A 19 -3.38 -8.29 9.94
C LEU A 19 -3.23 -9.05 11.25
N ASP A 20 -2.78 -10.29 11.16
CA ASP A 20 -2.39 -11.08 12.32
C ASP A 20 -0.89 -11.37 12.32
N VAL A 21 -0.34 -11.55 13.52
CA VAL A 21 1.00 -12.04 13.76
C VAL A 21 0.86 -13.44 14.35
N VAL A 22 1.03 -14.46 13.50
CA VAL A 22 0.75 -15.86 13.85
C VAL A 22 1.94 -16.57 14.48
N GLY A 23 3.12 -15.95 14.46
CA GLY A 23 4.33 -16.50 15.07
C GLY A 23 5.59 -15.73 14.73
N THR A 24 6.72 -16.33 15.11
CA THR A 24 8.06 -15.85 14.76
C THR A 24 8.81 -16.94 14.00
N LEU A 25 9.36 -16.57 12.85
CA LEU A 25 10.14 -17.48 12.01
C LEU A 25 11.56 -17.71 12.58
N PRO A 26 12.27 -18.80 12.21
CA PRO A 26 13.62 -19.08 12.68
C PRO A 26 14.65 -17.99 12.37
N ASN A 27 14.39 -17.14 11.39
CA ASN A 27 15.24 -16.01 11.02
C ASN A 27 14.97 -14.73 11.85
N GLY A 28 14.06 -14.80 12.82
CA GLY A 28 13.68 -13.69 13.71
C GLY A 28 12.62 -12.75 13.11
N TYR A 29 12.14 -12.99 11.89
CA TYR A 29 11.02 -12.24 11.32
C TYR A 29 9.68 -12.78 11.83
N HIS A 30 8.65 -11.93 11.85
CA HIS A 30 7.29 -12.33 12.19
C HIS A 30 6.67 -13.12 11.04
N ASP A 31 5.96 -14.18 11.38
CA ASP A 31 5.08 -14.90 10.49
C ASP A 31 3.70 -14.21 10.52
N LEU A 32 3.29 -13.70 9.38
CA LEU A 32 2.10 -12.86 9.25
C LEU A 32 1.00 -13.61 8.49
N ASP A 33 -0.24 -13.34 8.83
CA ASP A 33 -1.41 -13.66 8.01
C ASP A 33 -2.25 -12.40 7.84
N MET A 34 -2.43 -11.97 6.59
CA MET A 34 -3.02 -10.69 6.27
C MET A 34 -4.00 -10.80 5.10
N THR A 35 -5.03 -9.96 5.14
CA THR A 35 -5.80 -9.61 3.95
C THR A 35 -5.45 -8.19 3.53
N MET A 36 -4.84 -8.05 2.36
CA MET A 36 -4.42 -6.77 1.79
C MET A 36 -5.34 -6.35 0.65
N GLN A 37 -5.70 -5.07 0.62
CA GLN A 37 -6.53 -4.44 -0.40
C GLN A 37 -5.84 -3.22 -1.00
N ALA A 38 -5.65 -3.21 -2.33
CA ALA A 38 -5.25 -2.01 -3.06
C ALA A 38 -6.40 -1.00 -3.11
N ILE A 39 -6.10 0.29 -3.00
CA ILE A 39 -7.13 1.34 -2.98
C ILE A 39 -6.86 2.45 -4.00
N THR A 40 -7.90 3.19 -4.36
CA THR A 40 -7.86 4.28 -5.35
C THR A 40 -7.19 5.56 -4.83
N LEU A 41 -6.14 5.42 -4.02
CA LEU A 41 -5.21 6.47 -3.63
C LEU A 41 -3.83 6.11 -4.19
N TYR A 42 -3.29 6.94 -5.08
CA TYR A 42 -2.15 6.57 -5.91
C TYR A 42 -0.93 7.45 -5.70
N GLU A 43 0.24 6.85 -5.68
CA GLU A 43 1.46 7.52 -6.08
C GLU A 43 1.46 7.72 -7.59
N LYS A 44 1.91 8.90 -8.02
CA LYS A 44 2.09 9.19 -9.45
C LYS A 44 3.58 9.32 -9.75
N VAL A 45 4.09 8.40 -10.55
CA VAL A 45 5.50 8.34 -10.92
C VAL A 45 5.66 8.60 -12.41
N VAL A 46 6.51 9.55 -12.75
CA VAL A 46 6.85 9.90 -14.12
C VAL A 46 8.29 9.48 -14.38
N LEU A 47 8.50 8.68 -15.42
CA LEU A 47 9.83 8.25 -15.84
C LEU A 47 10.11 8.77 -17.24
N ALA A 48 11.30 9.35 -17.42
CA ALA A 48 11.80 9.80 -18.73
C ALA A 48 13.18 9.22 -18.99
N ARG A 49 13.49 8.92 -20.27
CA ARG A 49 14.84 8.47 -20.65
C ARG A 49 15.86 9.55 -20.31
N SER A 50 17.00 9.15 -19.77
CA SER A 50 18.11 10.02 -19.40
C SER A 50 19.45 9.31 -19.62
N SER A 51 20.55 10.02 -19.48
CA SER A 51 21.91 9.46 -19.47
C SER A 51 22.36 9.04 -18.07
N GLY A 52 21.67 9.50 -17.01
CA GLY A 52 21.97 9.20 -15.62
C GLY A 52 20.76 8.66 -14.87
N LEU A 53 20.92 8.36 -13.59
CA LEU A 53 19.85 7.96 -12.67
C LEU A 53 19.58 9.13 -11.72
N ASN A 54 18.46 9.81 -11.93
CA ASN A 54 18.07 10.96 -11.14
C ASN A 54 16.69 10.74 -10.50
N LEU A 55 16.50 11.22 -9.27
CA LEU A 55 15.26 11.15 -8.54
C LEU A 55 14.85 12.53 -8.04
N SER A 56 13.60 12.90 -8.25
CA SER A 56 12.98 14.13 -7.74
C SER A 56 11.66 13.81 -7.05
N LEU A 57 11.43 14.38 -5.86
CA LEU A 57 10.19 14.25 -5.08
C LEU A 57 9.69 15.67 -4.73
N PRO A 58 9.06 16.38 -5.67
CA PRO A 58 8.61 17.76 -5.44
C PRO A 58 7.65 17.86 -4.24
N GLY A 59 7.96 18.75 -3.30
CA GLY A 59 7.12 19.00 -2.12
C GLY A 59 7.09 17.90 -1.06
N SER A 60 7.94 16.85 -1.20
CA SER A 60 8.01 15.75 -0.24
C SER A 60 9.23 15.86 0.67
N PRO A 61 9.12 15.52 1.97
CA PRO A 61 10.25 15.42 2.89
C PRO A 61 11.08 14.13 2.70
N VAL A 62 10.64 13.21 1.84
CA VAL A 62 11.34 11.95 1.60
C VAL A 62 12.65 12.20 0.87
N ALA A 63 13.74 11.60 1.34
CA ALA A 63 15.07 11.80 0.76
C ALA A 63 15.19 11.19 -0.63
N ALA A 64 15.77 11.96 -1.57
CA ALA A 64 16.11 11.53 -2.93
C ALA A 64 17.54 11.01 -2.97
N ASN A 65 17.84 9.90 -2.30
CA ASN A 65 19.16 9.30 -2.21
C ASN A 65 19.12 7.78 -2.46
N ASP A 66 20.26 7.12 -2.41
CA ASP A 66 20.42 5.68 -2.69
C ASP A 66 19.63 4.76 -1.75
N SER A 67 19.19 5.23 -0.60
CA SER A 67 18.32 4.47 0.30
C SER A 67 16.88 4.42 -0.17
N ASN A 68 16.48 5.32 -1.10
CA ASN A 68 15.12 5.41 -1.61
C ASN A 68 14.76 4.15 -2.43
N THR A 69 13.57 3.60 -2.17
CA THR A 69 13.08 2.38 -2.83
C THR A 69 12.95 2.52 -4.35
N ALA A 70 12.65 3.72 -4.85
CA ALA A 70 12.60 4.00 -6.29
C ALA A 70 13.99 3.90 -6.95
N ILE A 71 15.03 4.41 -6.29
CA ILE A 71 16.42 4.26 -6.76
C ILE A 71 16.84 2.79 -6.74
N LYS A 72 16.55 2.08 -5.63
CA LYS A 72 16.84 0.64 -5.52
C LYS A 72 16.14 -0.15 -6.63
N ALA A 73 14.89 0.19 -6.95
CA ALA A 73 14.12 -0.44 -8.03
C ALA A 73 14.77 -0.21 -9.41
N ALA A 74 15.17 1.01 -9.70
CA ALA A 74 15.86 1.32 -10.97
C ALA A 74 17.19 0.58 -11.08
N ILE A 75 18.01 0.58 -10.04
CA ILE A 75 19.29 -0.16 -10.01
C ILE A 75 19.07 -1.66 -10.21
N ALA A 76 18.08 -2.25 -9.49
CA ALA A 76 17.76 -3.66 -9.62
C ALA A 76 17.30 -4.02 -11.04
N PHE A 77 16.46 -3.18 -11.64
CA PHE A 77 15.98 -3.35 -13.00
C PHE A 77 17.12 -3.31 -14.03
N PHE A 78 17.98 -2.28 -14.00
CA PHE A 78 19.08 -2.15 -14.95
C PHE A 78 20.12 -3.27 -14.79
N ARG A 79 20.41 -3.68 -13.57
CA ARG A 79 21.31 -4.83 -13.32
C ARG A 79 20.71 -6.15 -13.87
N TYR A 80 19.43 -6.36 -13.71
CA TYR A 80 18.76 -7.59 -14.17
C TYR A 80 18.68 -7.64 -15.69
N THR A 81 18.37 -6.52 -16.34
CA THR A 81 18.20 -6.46 -17.80
C THR A 81 19.50 -6.28 -18.56
N GLY A 82 20.59 -5.89 -17.91
CA GLY A 82 21.87 -5.55 -18.55
C GLY A 82 21.82 -4.27 -19.41
N LEU A 83 20.74 -3.50 -19.32
CA LEU A 83 20.60 -2.26 -20.10
C LEU A 83 21.55 -1.18 -19.59
N LEU A 84 22.38 -0.66 -20.50
CA LEU A 84 23.24 0.51 -20.26
C LEU A 84 22.43 1.78 -20.58
N ALA A 85 21.62 2.23 -19.64
CA ALA A 85 20.70 3.34 -19.80
C ALA A 85 20.50 4.07 -18.47
N GLY A 86 19.89 5.25 -18.52
CA GLY A 86 19.55 6.03 -17.34
C GLY A 86 18.09 6.50 -17.38
N VAL A 87 17.60 6.97 -16.26
CA VAL A 87 16.22 7.43 -16.10
C VAL A 87 16.14 8.63 -15.15
N ASP A 88 15.33 9.61 -15.54
CA ASP A 88 14.86 10.66 -14.65
C ASP A 88 13.52 10.20 -14.07
N ILE A 89 13.46 10.08 -12.75
CA ILE A 89 12.29 9.66 -11.99
C ILE A 89 11.74 10.86 -11.25
N THR A 90 10.47 11.18 -11.44
CA THR A 90 9.75 12.19 -10.66
C THR A 90 8.57 11.55 -9.95
N ILE A 91 8.53 11.62 -8.62
CA ILE A 91 7.46 11.05 -7.79
C ILE A 91 6.64 12.17 -7.17
N TYR A 92 5.35 12.18 -7.45
CA TYR A 92 4.39 13.02 -6.77
C TYR A 92 3.76 12.21 -5.65
N LYS A 93 4.19 12.50 -4.40
CA LYS A 93 3.77 11.78 -3.19
C LYS A 93 2.36 12.19 -2.80
N ASN A 94 1.40 11.29 -2.96
CA ASN A 94 0.02 11.47 -2.56
C ASN A 94 -0.37 10.55 -1.38
N VAL A 95 0.35 9.43 -1.23
CA VAL A 95 0.15 8.50 -0.11
C VAL A 95 0.94 9.03 1.09
N PRO A 96 0.31 9.17 2.27
CA PRO A 96 0.99 9.64 3.47
C PRO A 96 2.23 8.80 3.81
N VAL A 97 3.28 9.49 4.26
CA VAL A 97 4.55 8.85 4.62
C VAL A 97 4.45 8.24 6.02
N ARG A 98 4.99 7.02 6.22
CA ARG A 98 4.94 6.28 7.51
C ARG A 98 3.52 6.05 8.02
N ALA A 99 2.61 5.74 7.10
CA ALA A 99 1.18 5.55 7.35
C ALA A 99 0.74 4.08 7.41
N GLY A 100 1.63 3.12 7.22
CA GLY A 100 1.24 1.70 7.06
C GLY A 100 0.59 1.37 5.72
N MET A 101 0.63 2.29 4.73
CA MET A 101 -0.04 2.19 3.44
C MET A 101 0.88 1.81 2.26
N ALA A 102 2.11 1.40 2.53
CA ALA A 102 3.11 0.94 1.56
C ALA A 102 3.48 1.95 0.45
N GLY A 103 3.43 3.27 0.70
CA GLY A 103 3.74 4.30 -0.30
C GLY A 103 5.13 4.15 -0.94
N GLY A 104 6.16 3.80 -0.16
CA GLY A 104 7.50 3.54 -0.71
C GLY A 104 7.57 2.28 -1.59
N SER A 105 6.77 1.27 -1.30
CA SER A 105 6.67 0.05 -2.12
C SER A 105 5.89 0.33 -3.41
N ALA A 106 4.87 1.19 -3.35
CA ALA A 106 4.16 1.69 -4.53
C ALA A 106 5.10 2.48 -5.46
N ASP A 107 5.99 3.34 -4.91
CA ASP A 107 7.01 4.02 -5.68
C ASP A 107 7.93 3.04 -6.43
N ALA A 108 8.44 2.03 -5.73
CA ALA A 108 9.30 1.00 -6.31
C ALA A 108 8.59 0.19 -7.41
N ALA A 109 7.35 -0.23 -7.16
CA ALA A 109 6.52 -0.95 -8.13
C ALA A 109 6.28 -0.10 -9.39
N ALA A 110 5.97 1.20 -9.21
CA ALA A 110 5.78 2.13 -10.32
C ALA A 110 7.05 2.27 -11.16
N VAL A 111 8.23 2.31 -10.53
CA VAL A 111 9.51 2.38 -11.25
C VAL A 111 9.76 1.10 -12.04
N LEU A 112 9.54 -0.09 -11.46
CA LEU A 112 9.71 -1.36 -12.17
C LEU A 112 8.79 -1.46 -13.40
N VAL A 113 7.51 -1.18 -13.24
CA VAL A 113 6.52 -1.20 -14.33
C VAL A 113 6.85 -0.14 -15.39
N GLY A 114 7.20 1.06 -14.94
CA GLY A 114 7.52 2.17 -15.82
C GLY A 114 8.79 1.92 -16.66
N LEU A 115 9.85 1.37 -16.07
CA LEU A 115 11.07 1.01 -16.78
C LEU A 115 10.82 -0.14 -17.77
N ASN A 116 10.03 -1.15 -17.36
CA ASN A 116 9.66 -2.25 -18.24
C ASN A 116 8.96 -1.74 -19.52
N ALA A 117 8.05 -0.79 -19.37
CA ALA A 117 7.36 -0.16 -20.51
C ALA A 117 8.27 0.81 -21.29
N LEU A 118 9.02 1.67 -20.59
CA LEU A 118 9.85 2.71 -21.18
C LEU A 118 10.96 2.13 -22.07
N TYR A 119 11.56 1.02 -21.64
CA TYR A 119 12.66 0.36 -22.35
C TYR A 119 12.20 -0.83 -23.17
N GLY A 120 10.94 -1.28 -23.07
CA GLY A 120 10.43 -2.44 -23.78
C GLY A 120 11.19 -3.72 -23.40
N ALA A 121 11.45 -3.90 -22.09
CA ALA A 121 12.21 -5.05 -21.62
C ALA A 121 11.37 -6.32 -21.58
N HIS A 122 10.04 -6.21 -21.67
CA HIS A 122 9.09 -7.32 -21.73
C HIS A 122 9.18 -8.31 -20.56
N LEU A 123 9.60 -7.83 -19.38
CA LEU A 123 9.60 -8.67 -18.18
C LEU A 123 8.15 -9.05 -17.81
N SER A 124 7.95 -10.30 -17.48
CA SER A 124 6.68 -10.81 -16.96
C SER A 124 6.39 -10.25 -15.56
N MET A 125 5.12 -10.32 -15.13
CA MET A 125 4.74 -9.91 -13.77
C MET A 125 5.51 -10.71 -12.71
N SER A 126 5.74 -12.00 -12.95
CA SER A 126 6.52 -12.86 -12.05
C SER A 126 7.96 -12.35 -11.88
N GLU A 127 8.64 -11.95 -12.97
CA GLU A 127 9.99 -11.39 -12.91
C GLU A 127 10.02 -10.05 -12.20
N LEU A 128 9.03 -9.18 -12.45
CA LEU A 128 8.89 -7.91 -11.73
C LEU A 128 8.66 -8.13 -10.23
N CYS A 129 7.81 -9.08 -9.86
CA CYS A 129 7.58 -9.44 -8.45
C CYS A 129 8.86 -10.01 -7.80
N ALA A 130 9.60 -10.86 -8.49
CA ALA A 130 10.87 -11.40 -7.99
C ALA A 130 11.94 -10.30 -7.79
N LEU A 131 11.97 -9.27 -8.65
CA LEU A 131 12.80 -8.08 -8.44
C LEU A 131 12.29 -7.25 -7.26
N GLY A 132 10.97 -7.04 -7.20
CA GLY A 132 10.31 -6.25 -6.16
C GLY A 132 10.53 -6.81 -4.76
N ALA A 133 10.45 -8.12 -4.59
CA ALA A 133 10.67 -8.80 -3.30
C ALA A 133 12.06 -8.53 -2.70
N LYS A 134 13.08 -8.27 -3.53
CA LYS A 134 14.43 -7.90 -3.08
C LYS A 134 14.54 -6.44 -2.62
N ILE A 135 13.53 -5.62 -2.90
CA ILE A 135 13.49 -4.20 -2.54
C ILE A 135 12.67 -3.99 -1.27
N GLY A 136 11.56 -4.69 -1.15
CA GLY A 136 10.68 -4.64 0.02
C GLY A 136 9.51 -5.62 -0.09
N ALA A 137 9.04 -6.12 1.06
CA ALA A 137 8.00 -7.15 1.16
C ALA A 137 6.69 -6.76 0.47
N ASP A 138 6.27 -5.49 0.58
CA ASP A 138 5.02 -4.99 -0.03
C ASP A 138 5.14 -4.65 -1.53
N VAL A 139 6.36 -4.70 -2.13
CA VAL A 139 6.53 -4.33 -3.56
C VAL A 139 5.82 -5.29 -4.50
N PRO A 140 5.87 -6.64 -4.28
CA PRO A 140 5.10 -7.58 -5.10
C PRO A 140 3.59 -7.31 -5.03
N PHE A 141 3.04 -7.00 -3.84
CA PHE A 141 1.64 -6.62 -3.73
C PHE A 141 1.33 -5.32 -4.50
N ALA A 142 2.17 -4.29 -4.39
CA ALA A 142 1.99 -3.04 -5.14
C ALA A 142 2.06 -3.23 -6.67
N LEU A 143 2.77 -4.26 -7.15
CA LEU A 143 2.80 -4.67 -8.56
C LEU A 143 1.51 -5.36 -8.98
N MET A 144 0.99 -6.29 -8.18
CA MET A 144 -0.20 -7.09 -8.49
C MET A 144 -1.50 -6.35 -8.18
N GLY A 145 -1.60 -5.70 -7.03
CA GLY A 145 -2.79 -5.03 -6.55
C GLY A 145 -3.96 -5.95 -6.25
N GLY A 146 -5.17 -5.38 -6.30
CA GLY A 146 -6.41 -6.10 -6.01
C GLY A 146 -6.56 -6.46 -4.55
N THR A 147 -7.20 -7.60 -4.28
CA THR A 147 -7.38 -8.19 -2.96
C THR A 147 -6.54 -9.45 -2.86
N CYS A 148 -5.70 -9.57 -1.84
CA CYS A 148 -4.83 -10.72 -1.65
C CYS A 148 -4.81 -11.17 -0.19
N ARG A 149 -4.80 -12.49 0.06
CA ARG A 149 -4.28 -13.03 1.31
C ARG A 149 -2.77 -13.10 1.21
N VAL A 150 -2.07 -12.59 2.19
CA VAL A 150 -0.62 -12.46 2.21
C VAL A 150 -0.08 -13.04 3.50
N GLN A 151 0.83 -13.99 3.39
CA GLN A 151 1.35 -14.79 4.50
C GLN A 151 2.89 -14.76 4.54
N GLY A 152 3.48 -15.44 5.53
CA GLY A 152 4.92 -15.47 5.74
C GLY A 152 5.45 -14.11 6.21
N VAL A 153 6.56 -13.67 5.67
CA VAL A 153 7.10 -12.30 5.90
C VAL A 153 6.44 -11.25 5.00
N GLY A 154 5.30 -11.57 4.39
CA GLY A 154 4.63 -10.74 3.38
C GLY A 154 4.96 -11.17 1.94
N ASP A 155 5.51 -12.35 1.74
CA ASP A 155 6.04 -12.86 0.48
C ASP A 155 5.19 -13.97 -0.15
N VAL A 156 4.32 -14.62 0.61
CA VAL A 156 3.39 -15.65 0.11
C VAL A 156 2.05 -15.00 -0.20
N MET A 157 1.78 -14.75 -1.48
CA MET A 157 0.57 -14.06 -1.92
C MET A 157 -0.39 -14.99 -2.65
N LYS A 158 -1.67 -14.94 -2.24
CA LYS A 158 -2.80 -15.62 -2.88
C LYS A 158 -3.82 -14.57 -3.30
N ALA A 159 -4.02 -14.39 -4.60
CA ALA A 159 -5.07 -13.48 -5.10
C ALA A 159 -6.44 -13.97 -4.68
N LEU A 160 -7.28 -13.05 -4.23
CA LEU A 160 -8.68 -13.27 -3.88
C LEU A 160 -9.61 -12.65 -4.94
N PRO A 161 -10.90 -12.99 -4.94
CA PRO A 161 -11.89 -12.21 -5.66
C PRO A 161 -11.86 -10.74 -5.25
N PRO A 162 -12.40 -9.82 -6.07
CA PRO A 162 -12.50 -8.42 -5.67
C PRO A 162 -13.22 -8.27 -4.33
N CYS A 163 -12.72 -7.35 -3.48
CA CYS A 163 -13.43 -6.94 -2.28
C CYS A 163 -14.85 -6.47 -2.66
N PRO A 164 -15.87 -6.78 -1.85
CA PRO A 164 -17.21 -6.24 -2.04
C PRO A 164 -17.20 -4.72 -2.20
N ASP A 165 -18.14 -4.18 -2.97
CA ASP A 165 -18.23 -2.75 -3.20
C ASP A 165 -18.38 -2.00 -1.87
N CYS A 166 -17.44 -1.11 -1.60
CA CYS A 166 -17.39 -0.31 -0.38
C CYS A 166 -16.57 0.97 -0.60
N TRP A 167 -16.58 1.82 0.40
CA TRP A 167 -15.79 3.04 0.46
C TRP A 167 -14.91 3.05 1.70
N PHE A 168 -13.73 3.63 1.56
CA PHE A 168 -12.79 3.83 2.66
C PHE A 168 -12.63 5.32 2.94
N THR A 169 -12.78 5.71 4.21
CA THR A 169 -12.29 7.00 4.68
C THR A 169 -11.03 6.75 5.48
N VAL A 170 -9.90 7.24 4.97
CA VAL A 170 -8.58 7.06 5.57
C VAL A 170 -8.16 8.34 6.25
N VAL A 171 -7.78 8.27 7.50
CA VAL A 171 -7.32 9.39 8.33
C VAL A 171 -5.87 9.15 8.73
N MET A 172 -5.01 10.12 8.44
CA MET A 172 -3.62 10.12 8.86
C MET A 172 -3.40 11.22 9.90
N PRO A 173 -2.95 10.89 11.11
CA PRO A 173 -2.53 11.91 12.09
C PRO A 173 -1.28 12.65 11.61
N ASP A 174 -0.85 13.67 12.34
CA ASP A 174 0.30 14.52 11.99
C ASP A 174 1.68 13.86 12.29
N TYR A 175 1.66 12.63 12.75
CA TYR A 175 2.86 11.81 12.98
C TYR A 175 2.77 10.47 12.25
N GLY A 176 3.91 9.83 12.04
CA GLY A 176 4.01 8.48 11.47
C GLY A 176 4.58 7.47 12.46
N VAL A 177 4.31 6.20 12.26
CA VAL A 177 4.86 5.10 13.04
C VAL A 177 5.97 4.40 12.25
N SER A 178 7.00 3.96 12.96
CA SER A 178 8.09 3.14 12.41
C SER A 178 7.70 1.67 12.45
N THR A 179 7.70 1.00 11.31
CA THR A 179 7.37 -0.43 11.25
C THR A 179 8.26 -1.30 12.16
N PRO A 180 9.60 -1.13 12.17
CA PRO A 180 10.43 -1.86 13.10
C PRO A 180 10.09 -1.61 14.58
N GLU A 181 9.76 -0.36 14.95
CA GLU A 181 9.37 -0.02 16.33
C GLU A 181 8.04 -0.65 16.72
N ALA A 182 7.06 -0.69 15.81
CA ALA A 182 5.76 -1.33 16.07
C ALA A 182 5.92 -2.84 16.32
N PHE A 183 6.72 -3.54 15.51
CA PHE A 183 6.98 -4.96 15.72
C PHE A 183 7.82 -5.22 16.99
N ALA A 184 8.82 -4.38 17.28
CA ALA A 184 9.57 -4.49 18.53
C ALA A 184 8.69 -4.27 19.77
N ALA A 185 7.70 -3.40 19.69
CA ALA A 185 6.72 -3.22 20.76
C ALA A 185 5.77 -4.43 20.86
N TYR A 186 5.36 -5.01 19.74
CA TYR A 186 4.59 -6.25 19.70
C TYR A 186 5.34 -7.40 20.41
N ASP A 187 6.64 -7.54 20.18
CA ASP A 187 7.46 -8.57 20.82
C ASP A 187 7.49 -8.45 22.35
N GLN A 188 7.29 -7.24 22.88
CA GLN A 188 7.32 -6.99 24.32
C GLN A 188 5.97 -7.24 25.01
N VAL A 189 4.87 -6.87 24.36
CA VAL A 189 3.54 -6.87 25.00
C VAL A 189 2.56 -7.85 24.34
N GLY A 190 2.83 -8.30 23.14
CA GLY A 190 1.89 -9.12 22.35
C GLY A 190 0.64 -8.33 21.92
N SER A 191 -0.39 -9.07 21.56
CA SER A 191 -1.73 -8.54 21.28
C SER A 191 -2.79 -9.51 21.77
N SER A 192 -3.92 -8.97 22.22
CA SER A 192 -5.12 -9.75 22.49
C SER A 192 -6.00 -9.89 21.23
N ARG A 193 -5.69 -9.17 20.15
CA ARG A 193 -6.43 -9.13 18.90
C ARG A 193 -5.77 -10.04 17.86
N HIS A 194 -6.46 -11.09 17.49
CA HIS A 194 -6.07 -12.02 16.45
C HIS A 194 -7.23 -12.13 15.44
N PRO A 195 -7.21 -11.32 14.35
CA PRO A 195 -8.24 -11.38 13.32
C PRO A 195 -8.22 -12.71 12.59
N ASP A 196 -9.38 -13.25 12.26
CA ASP A 196 -9.52 -14.47 11.48
C ASP A 196 -9.46 -14.16 9.97
N CYS A 197 -8.26 -14.22 9.42
CA CYS A 197 -8.03 -13.97 8.00
C CYS A 197 -8.68 -15.03 7.10
N GLU A 198 -8.93 -16.26 7.59
CA GLU A 198 -9.63 -17.30 6.84
C GLU A 198 -11.12 -16.99 6.75
N ALA A 199 -11.75 -16.61 7.85
CA ALA A 199 -13.13 -16.15 7.85
C ALA A 199 -13.31 -14.91 6.95
N GLN A 200 -12.34 -13.97 6.97
CA GLN A 200 -12.39 -12.80 6.09
C GLN A 200 -12.24 -13.19 4.61
N GLU A 201 -11.36 -14.13 4.26
CA GLU A 201 -11.28 -14.66 2.89
C GLU A 201 -12.61 -15.30 2.46
N ALA A 202 -13.25 -16.08 3.33
CA ALA A 202 -14.55 -16.69 3.06
C ALA A 202 -15.65 -15.63 2.83
N ALA A 203 -15.67 -14.57 3.65
CA ALA A 203 -16.59 -13.44 3.50
C ALA A 203 -16.39 -12.68 2.17
N ILE A 204 -15.13 -12.43 1.76
CA ILE A 204 -14.82 -11.82 0.47
C ILE A 204 -15.34 -12.69 -0.68
N ARG A 205 -15.15 -14.02 -0.61
CA ARG A 205 -15.65 -14.96 -1.63
C ARG A 205 -17.18 -15.04 -1.69
N ALA A 206 -17.85 -14.78 -0.57
CA ALA A 206 -19.30 -14.72 -0.47
C ALA A 206 -19.87 -13.34 -0.85
N GLU A 207 -19.01 -12.36 -1.15
CA GLU A 207 -19.37 -10.95 -1.42
C GLU A 207 -20.15 -10.32 -0.25
N ASP A 208 -19.90 -10.77 0.98
CA ASP A 208 -20.58 -10.31 2.20
C ASP A 208 -19.73 -9.23 2.92
N LEU A 209 -20.05 -7.96 2.65
CA LEU A 209 -19.35 -6.83 3.25
C LEU A 209 -19.48 -6.80 4.79
N ALA A 210 -20.62 -7.20 5.33
CA ALA A 210 -20.81 -7.19 6.78
C ALA A 210 -19.91 -8.22 7.46
N ALA A 211 -19.80 -9.42 6.88
CA ALA A 211 -18.90 -10.46 7.36
C ALA A 211 -17.42 -10.06 7.17
N VAL A 212 -17.04 -9.38 6.07
CA VAL A 212 -15.70 -8.82 5.88
C VAL A 212 -15.36 -7.83 6.99
N CYS A 213 -16.28 -6.95 7.35
CA CYS A 213 -16.11 -5.99 8.44
C CYS A 213 -16.02 -6.67 9.82
N ALA A 214 -16.81 -7.70 10.05
CA ALA A 214 -16.82 -8.44 11.33
C ALA A 214 -15.50 -9.20 11.57
N ALA A 215 -14.87 -9.70 10.51
CA ALA A 215 -13.58 -10.39 10.56
C ALA A 215 -12.36 -9.43 10.47
N ALA A 216 -12.58 -8.12 10.34
CA ALA A 216 -11.52 -7.14 10.23
C ALA A 216 -10.81 -6.91 11.57
N GLY A 217 -9.49 -6.72 11.52
CA GLY A 217 -8.70 -6.44 12.72
C GLY A 217 -7.20 -6.30 12.43
N ASN A 218 -6.46 -5.80 13.41
CA ASN A 218 -5.01 -5.62 13.29
C ASN A 218 -4.33 -5.89 14.64
N ALA A 219 -3.52 -6.94 14.71
CA ALA A 219 -2.79 -7.32 15.90
C ALA A 219 -1.79 -6.27 16.39
N LEU A 220 -1.34 -5.35 15.53
CA LEU A 220 -0.41 -4.29 15.90
C LEU A 220 -1.08 -3.06 16.54
N GLU A 221 -2.42 -2.96 16.55
CA GLU A 221 -3.12 -1.78 17.07
C GLU A 221 -2.81 -1.47 18.52
N GLU A 222 -2.72 -2.51 19.37
CA GLU A 222 -2.54 -2.35 20.80
C GLU A 222 -1.12 -1.93 21.20
N CYS A 223 -0.14 -2.12 20.32
CA CYS A 223 1.28 -1.90 20.62
C CYS A 223 1.97 -0.86 19.72
N SER A 224 1.34 -0.41 18.64
CA SER A 224 1.98 0.45 17.62
C SER A 224 2.43 1.83 18.11
N GLY A 225 1.92 2.29 19.26
CA GLY A 225 2.16 3.65 19.75
C GLY A 225 1.41 4.75 19.01
N ALA A 226 0.44 4.39 18.15
CA ALA A 226 -0.42 5.34 17.44
C ALA A 226 -1.44 5.96 18.40
N LYS A 227 -1.10 7.12 18.96
CA LYS A 227 -1.85 7.79 20.06
C LYS A 227 -3.29 8.14 19.72
N ASP A 228 -3.57 8.48 18.45
CA ASP A 228 -4.91 8.88 17.99
C ASP A 228 -5.76 7.70 17.50
N ASN A 229 -5.25 6.47 17.52
CA ASN A 229 -5.90 5.30 16.93
C ASN A 229 -7.36 5.16 17.41
N GLU A 230 -7.58 5.05 18.71
CA GLU A 230 -8.93 4.88 19.27
C GLU A 230 -9.84 6.10 19.02
N ALA A 231 -9.29 7.30 19.08
CA ALA A 231 -10.06 8.52 18.82
C ALA A 231 -10.51 8.64 17.35
N ILE A 232 -9.64 8.25 16.41
CA ILE A 232 -9.98 8.24 14.98
C ILE A 232 -11.00 7.14 14.69
N LYS A 233 -10.84 5.92 15.25
CA LYS A 233 -11.78 4.81 15.10
C LYS A 233 -13.17 5.19 15.60
N ALA A 234 -13.25 5.74 16.82
CA ALA A 234 -14.52 6.19 17.39
C ALA A 234 -15.20 7.23 16.48
N ALA A 235 -14.44 8.24 16.02
CA ALA A 235 -14.99 9.28 15.14
C ALA A 235 -15.45 8.74 13.78
N LEU A 236 -14.75 7.76 13.19
CA LEU A 236 -15.19 7.10 11.95
C LEU A 236 -16.50 6.32 12.17
N CYS A 237 -16.62 5.58 13.29
CA CYS A 237 -17.83 4.84 13.62
C CYS A 237 -19.03 5.75 13.95
N GLU A 238 -18.80 6.87 14.65
CA GLU A 238 -19.82 7.91 14.90
C GLU A 238 -20.39 8.50 13.61
N HIS A 239 -19.61 8.47 12.52
CA HIS A 239 -20.02 8.94 11.20
C HIS A 239 -20.46 7.83 10.24
N GLY A 240 -20.82 6.64 10.77
CA GLY A 240 -21.44 5.56 10.00
C GLY A 240 -20.49 4.51 9.43
N ALA A 241 -19.21 4.49 9.81
CA ALA A 241 -18.35 3.39 9.39
C ALA A 241 -18.84 2.06 9.97
N LEU A 242 -18.94 1.02 9.12
CA LEU A 242 -19.29 -0.33 9.52
C LEU A 242 -18.24 -0.94 10.47
N THR A 243 -16.98 -0.58 10.24
CA THR A 243 -15.85 -0.89 11.11
C THR A 243 -14.74 0.11 10.87
N ALA A 244 -13.83 0.26 11.84
CA ALA A 244 -12.65 1.11 11.69
C ALA A 244 -11.42 0.47 12.34
N LEU A 245 -10.28 0.51 11.65
CA LEU A 245 -9.03 -0.09 12.13
C LEU A 245 -7.80 0.62 11.57
N MET A 246 -6.68 0.43 12.23
CA MET A 246 -5.37 0.88 11.79
C MET A 246 -4.87 0.00 10.64
N THR A 247 -4.19 0.59 9.63
CA THR A 247 -3.56 -0.19 8.56
C THR A 247 -2.07 -0.41 8.82
N GLY A 248 -1.61 -1.65 8.62
CA GLY A 248 -0.21 -2.01 8.83
C GLY A 248 0.27 -1.69 10.23
N SER A 249 1.47 -1.14 10.35
CA SER A 249 2.04 -0.66 11.61
C SER A 249 1.50 0.71 12.04
N GLY A 250 0.62 1.32 11.25
CA GLY A 250 0.10 2.66 11.48
C GLY A 250 1.00 3.75 10.85
N ALA A 251 0.71 5.04 11.08
CA ALA A 251 -0.32 5.60 11.97
C ALA A 251 -1.71 5.79 11.31
N ALA A 252 -1.88 5.50 10.01
CA ALA A 252 -3.17 5.71 9.37
C ALA A 252 -4.23 4.73 9.88
N VAL A 253 -5.44 5.27 10.07
CA VAL A 253 -6.65 4.54 10.45
C VAL A 253 -7.68 4.72 9.34
N PHE A 254 -8.43 3.68 9.04
CA PHE A 254 -9.48 3.77 8.03
C PHE A 254 -10.80 3.20 8.55
N GLY A 255 -11.90 3.76 8.04
CA GLY A 255 -13.25 3.22 8.20
C GLY A 255 -13.75 2.64 6.89
N ILE A 256 -14.55 1.58 6.97
CA ILE A 256 -15.24 0.96 5.84
C ILE A 256 -16.70 1.43 5.85
N PHE A 257 -17.19 1.91 4.71
CA PHE A 257 -18.54 2.42 4.51
C PHE A 257 -19.21 1.69 3.35
N ALA A 258 -20.49 1.44 3.46
CA ALA A 258 -21.28 0.87 2.38
C ALA A 258 -21.63 1.92 1.30
N ASP A 259 -21.67 3.20 1.67
CA ASP A 259 -22.13 4.29 0.82
C ASP A 259 -21.08 5.41 0.66
N GLU A 260 -20.99 5.97 -0.56
CA GLU A 260 -20.05 7.06 -0.88
C GLU A 260 -20.36 8.34 -0.11
N THR A 261 -21.63 8.66 0.03
CA THR A 261 -22.08 9.91 0.66
C THR A 261 -21.71 9.91 2.14
N GLU A 262 -21.88 8.78 2.82
CA GLU A 262 -21.48 8.59 4.21
C GLU A 262 -19.96 8.72 4.38
N ALA A 263 -19.18 8.01 3.53
CA ALA A 263 -17.72 8.09 3.55
C ALA A 263 -17.21 9.52 3.33
N ARG A 264 -17.79 10.26 2.37
CA ARG A 264 -17.43 11.66 2.11
C ARG A 264 -17.85 12.61 3.24
N THR A 265 -19.00 12.38 3.84
CA THR A 265 -19.50 13.15 4.98
C THR A 265 -18.57 12.96 6.19
N ALA A 266 -18.21 11.71 6.49
CA ALA A 266 -17.21 11.38 7.51
C ALA A 266 -15.88 12.10 7.22
N ALA A 267 -15.37 12.01 6.00
CA ALA A 267 -14.12 12.65 5.61
C ALA A 267 -14.17 14.18 5.79
N ALA A 268 -15.27 14.84 5.43
CA ALA A 268 -15.44 16.27 5.61
C ALA A 268 -15.44 16.67 7.09
N ALA A 269 -16.12 15.92 7.94
CA ALA A 269 -16.16 16.16 9.37
C ALA A 269 -14.78 15.96 10.03
N LEU A 270 -14.08 14.87 9.68
CA LEU A 270 -12.80 14.53 10.29
C LEU A 270 -11.65 15.47 9.87
N LYS A 271 -11.74 16.12 8.71
CA LYS A 271 -10.75 17.12 8.25
C LYS A 271 -10.61 18.33 9.18
N THR A 272 -11.58 18.60 10.03
CA THR A 272 -11.50 19.67 11.02
C THR A 272 -10.48 19.38 12.12
N ARG A 273 -10.25 18.10 12.41
CA ARG A 273 -9.34 17.63 13.46
C ARG A 273 -8.06 17.01 12.89
N TRP A 274 -8.17 16.29 11.78
CA TRP A 274 -7.03 15.64 11.13
C TRP A 274 -6.93 16.15 9.68
N PRO A 275 -5.89 16.92 9.33
CA PRO A 275 -5.82 17.57 8.01
C PRO A 275 -5.62 16.62 6.84
N GLN A 276 -5.10 15.41 7.09
CA GLN A 276 -4.85 14.39 6.07
C GLN A 276 -5.96 13.33 6.11
N VAL A 277 -7.06 13.59 5.38
CA VAL A 277 -8.19 12.67 5.24
C VAL A 277 -8.48 12.41 3.76
N TYR A 278 -8.60 11.15 3.40
CA TYR A 278 -8.76 10.69 2.03
C TYR A 278 -10.00 9.80 1.92
N VAL A 279 -10.67 9.85 0.77
CA VAL A 279 -11.74 8.90 0.42
C VAL A 279 -11.25 8.06 -0.75
N ALA A 280 -11.40 6.75 -0.65
CA ALA A 280 -10.96 5.80 -1.65
C ALA A 280 -11.93 4.62 -1.78
N GLN A 281 -11.77 3.84 -2.85
CA GLN A 281 -12.46 2.58 -3.08
C GLN A 281 -11.45 1.43 -3.24
N PRO A 282 -11.90 0.17 -3.18
CA PRO A 282 -11.09 -0.96 -3.63
C PRO A 282 -10.61 -0.76 -5.07
N ASP A 283 -9.30 -0.95 -5.30
CA ASP A 283 -8.72 -1.00 -6.65
C ASP A 283 -8.47 -2.46 -7.03
N LYS A 284 -8.79 -2.82 -8.27
CA LYS A 284 -8.66 -4.19 -8.79
C LYS A 284 -7.27 -4.51 -9.33
N GLY A 285 -6.38 -3.52 -9.44
CA GLY A 285 -5.07 -3.70 -10.03
C GLY A 285 -3.94 -3.05 -9.24
N GLY A 286 -2.71 -3.38 -9.60
CA GLY A 286 -1.50 -2.78 -9.06
C GLY A 286 -0.96 -1.61 -9.88
N ALA A 287 0.35 -1.40 -9.80
CA ALA A 287 1.04 -0.37 -10.55
C ALA A 287 0.83 -0.54 -12.06
N ARG A 288 0.42 0.53 -12.72
CA ARG A 288 0.06 0.50 -14.15
C ARG A 288 0.42 1.78 -14.88
N VAL A 289 0.87 1.63 -16.13
CA VAL A 289 1.11 2.76 -17.03
C VAL A 289 -0.23 3.39 -17.39
N THR A 290 -0.31 4.72 -17.25
CA THR A 290 -1.50 5.46 -17.70
C THR A 290 -1.46 5.69 -19.20
N ALA A 291 -2.59 5.57 -19.86
CA ALA A 291 -2.70 5.98 -21.26
C ALA A 291 -2.34 7.47 -21.41
N PRO A 292 -1.59 7.85 -22.44
CA PRO A 292 -1.36 9.26 -22.74
C PRO A 292 -2.69 10.00 -22.93
N LYS A 293 -2.81 11.23 -22.40
CA LYS A 293 -4.06 12.03 -22.48
C LYS A 293 -4.62 12.23 -23.90
N TRP A 294 -3.81 12.02 -24.95
CA TRP A 294 -4.24 12.13 -26.33
C TRP A 294 -4.89 10.83 -26.90
N MET A 295 -4.91 9.74 -26.09
CA MET A 295 -5.59 8.48 -26.41
C MET A 295 -6.97 8.36 -25.72
N LEU A 296 -7.34 9.30 -24.87
CA LEU A 296 -8.64 9.43 -24.22
C LEU A 296 -9.41 10.56 -24.87
#